data_2f7925df69ea55b21b3a1aee680f9543
#
_entry.id   2f7925df69ea55b21b3a1aee680f9543
#
_cell.length_a   1.000
_cell.length_b   1.000
_cell.length_c   1.000
_cell.angle_alpha   90.00
_cell.angle_beta   90.00
_cell.angle_gamma   90.00
#
_symmetry.space_group_name_H-M   'P 1'
#
loop_
_entity.id
_entity.type
_entity.pdbx_description
1 polymer ?
#
loop_
_entity_poly.entity_id
_entity_poly.type
_entity_poly.pdbx_seq_one_letter_code
_entity_poly.pdbx_strand_id
1 'polypeptide(L)'
;MSLPIISINESNREKIDISKDIGKSCEKYGFFIIKDHNLEISTIENVRNLSKEFFNLPIESKMKYHQVGGASQRGYTPFGIEKAVNSLSPDQKEFWHHGRSNWHEKYINRMPTNEDVDEIKFFDETLNSLFKDLDFLGKKILSYISLFLG
;
A
#
# COMPACT_ATOMS: atom_id res chain seq x y z
N MET A 1 -6.56 24.36 -6.57
CA MET A 1 -5.42 23.81 -7.35
C MET A 1 -5.69 22.31 -7.48
N SER A 2 -5.80 21.78 -8.71
CA SER A 2 -6.04 20.32 -8.94
C SER A 2 -4.70 19.62 -9.13
N LEU A 3 -4.60 18.39 -8.59
CA LEU A 3 -3.45 17.54 -8.85
C LEU A 3 -3.41 17.09 -10.33
N PRO A 4 -2.23 16.99 -10.94
CA PRO A 4 -2.11 16.49 -12.30
C PRO A 4 -2.55 15.02 -12.39
N ILE A 5 -3.27 14.68 -13.47
CA ILE A 5 -3.68 13.31 -13.78
C ILE A 5 -2.86 12.85 -14.99
N ILE A 6 -2.06 11.83 -14.80
CA ILE A 6 -1.09 11.35 -15.79
C ILE A 6 -1.49 9.96 -16.28
N SER A 7 -1.70 9.82 -17.60
CA SER A 7 -1.87 8.52 -18.25
C SER A 7 -0.51 7.84 -18.44
N ILE A 8 -0.41 6.61 -18.00
CA ILE A 8 0.80 5.76 -18.19
C ILE A 8 0.60 4.70 -19.27
N ASN A 9 -0.32 4.96 -20.21
CA ASN A 9 -0.58 4.09 -21.36
C ASN A 9 0.48 4.32 -22.44
N GLU A 10 1.45 3.41 -22.55
CA GLU A 10 2.54 3.46 -23.52
C GLU A 10 2.10 3.16 -24.98
N SER A 11 0.86 2.71 -25.20
CA SER A 11 0.33 2.55 -26.56
C SER A 11 0.05 3.89 -27.25
N ASN A 12 -0.18 4.94 -26.47
CA ASN A 12 -0.58 6.25 -26.97
C ASN A 12 0.42 7.37 -26.62
N ARG A 13 1.48 7.04 -25.88
CA ARG A 13 2.46 8.01 -25.37
C ARG A 13 3.85 7.40 -25.28
N GLU A 14 4.86 8.19 -25.60
CA GLU A 14 6.24 7.77 -25.41
C GLU A 14 6.65 7.77 -23.93
N LYS A 15 7.51 6.83 -23.55
CA LYS A 15 8.01 6.72 -22.16
C LYS A 15 8.65 8.01 -21.67
N ILE A 16 9.38 8.71 -22.56
CA ILE A 16 10.05 9.95 -22.20
C ILE A 16 9.07 11.07 -21.85
N ASP A 17 7.91 11.12 -22.51
CA ASP A 17 6.90 12.15 -22.21
C ASP A 17 6.15 11.84 -20.90
N ILE A 18 5.84 10.57 -20.64
CA ILE A 18 5.30 10.13 -19.35
C ILE A 18 6.28 10.46 -18.23
N SER A 19 7.57 10.16 -18.45
CA SER A 19 8.65 10.44 -17.51
C SER A 19 8.75 11.94 -17.17
N LYS A 20 8.70 12.81 -18.17
CA LYS A 20 8.71 14.27 -17.97
C LYS A 20 7.51 14.77 -17.18
N ASP A 21 6.31 14.25 -17.46
CA ASP A 21 5.10 14.67 -16.73
C ASP A 21 5.13 14.22 -15.28
N ILE A 22 5.58 12.99 -15.02
CA ILE A 22 5.77 12.48 -13.65
C ILE A 22 6.82 13.31 -12.91
N GLY A 23 8.00 13.49 -13.49
CA GLY A 23 9.10 14.23 -12.87
C GLY A 23 8.71 15.67 -12.53
N LYS A 24 8.15 16.42 -13.49
CA LYS A 24 7.66 17.77 -13.24
C LYS A 24 6.57 17.85 -12.16
N SER A 25 5.72 16.83 -12.09
CA SER A 25 4.68 16.75 -11.06
C SER A 25 5.27 16.50 -9.67
N CYS A 26 6.29 15.64 -9.58
CA CYS A 26 7.05 15.43 -8.35
C CYS A 26 7.73 16.72 -7.87
N GLU A 27 8.41 17.44 -8.77
CA GLU A 27 9.10 18.69 -8.44
C GLU A 27 8.14 19.77 -7.97
N LYS A 28 6.99 19.91 -8.65
CA LYS A 28 6.08 21.04 -8.42
C LYS A 28 5.10 20.81 -7.29
N TYR A 29 4.56 19.58 -7.16
CA TYR A 29 3.45 19.27 -6.27
C TYR A 29 3.80 18.22 -5.22
N GLY A 30 4.83 17.40 -5.44
CA GLY A 30 5.12 16.21 -4.63
C GLY A 30 4.12 15.06 -4.82
N PHE A 31 3.05 15.27 -5.60
CA PHE A 31 1.95 14.31 -5.82
C PHE A 31 1.42 14.38 -7.25
N PHE A 32 0.88 13.25 -7.71
CA PHE A 32 0.15 13.14 -8.98
C PHE A 32 -0.84 11.97 -8.91
N ILE A 33 -1.81 11.96 -9.81
CA ILE A 33 -2.78 10.88 -9.98
C ILE A 33 -2.42 10.12 -11.24
N ILE A 34 -2.43 8.79 -11.17
CA ILE A 34 -2.19 7.94 -12.33
C ILE A 34 -3.53 7.43 -12.86
N LYS A 35 -3.69 7.43 -14.18
CA LYS A 35 -4.76 6.71 -14.87
C LYS A 35 -4.18 5.75 -15.89
N ASP A 36 -5.01 4.85 -16.38
CA ASP A 36 -4.66 3.81 -17.38
C ASP A 36 -3.56 2.86 -16.85
N HIS A 37 -3.63 2.53 -15.57
CA HIS A 37 -2.65 1.73 -14.83
C HIS A 37 -2.85 0.22 -14.96
N ASN A 38 -3.93 -0.23 -15.61
CA ASN A 38 -4.30 -1.64 -15.82
C ASN A 38 -4.48 -2.47 -14.54
N LEU A 39 -4.66 -1.86 -13.37
CA LEU A 39 -5.09 -2.58 -12.17
C LEU A 39 -6.57 -2.93 -12.29
N GLU A 40 -6.91 -4.15 -11.92
CA GLU A 40 -8.28 -4.62 -11.87
C GLU A 40 -9.05 -3.89 -10.75
N ILE A 41 -10.04 -3.09 -11.14
CA ILE A 41 -10.86 -2.32 -10.16
C ILE A 41 -11.56 -3.25 -9.18
N SER A 42 -12.03 -4.41 -9.65
CA SER A 42 -12.65 -5.43 -8.81
C SER A 42 -11.73 -5.91 -7.67
N THR A 43 -10.42 -6.05 -7.92
CA THR A 43 -9.46 -6.40 -6.86
C THR A 43 -9.37 -5.31 -5.80
N ILE A 44 -9.33 -4.04 -6.23
CA ILE A 44 -9.30 -2.89 -5.31
C ILE A 44 -10.58 -2.85 -4.46
N GLU A 45 -11.74 -3.04 -5.09
CA GLU A 45 -13.03 -3.06 -4.40
C GLU A 45 -13.15 -4.23 -3.43
N ASN A 46 -12.67 -5.41 -3.80
CA ASN A 46 -12.63 -6.58 -2.92
C ASN A 46 -11.76 -6.31 -1.68
N VAL A 47 -10.54 -5.81 -1.84
CA VAL A 47 -9.69 -5.44 -0.71
C VAL A 47 -10.37 -4.41 0.18
N ARG A 48 -11.02 -3.39 -0.42
CA ARG A 48 -11.77 -2.39 0.34
C ARG A 48 -12.92 -2.99 1.15
N ASN A 49 -13.64 -3.96 0.59
CA ASN A 49 -14.76 -4.62 1.28
C ASN A 49 -14.24 -5.52 2.41
N LEU A 50 -13.21 -6.34 2.18
CA LEU A 50 -12.58 -7.17 3.20
C LEU A 50 -11.99 -6.31 4.33
N SER A 51 -11.38 -5.17 4.01
CA SER A 51 -10.89 -4.22 5.01
C SER A 51 -12.01 -3.67 5.88
N LYS A 52 -13.16 -3.31 5.28
CA LYS A 52 -14.34 -2.87 6.06
C LYS A 52 -14.86 -3.98 6.96
N GLU A 53 -14.92 -5.21 6.45
CA GLU A 53 -15.33 -6.38 7.23
C GLU A 53 -14.41 -6.57 8.44
N PHE A 54 -13.08 -6.51 8.23
CA PHE A 54 -12.10 -6.61 9.30
C PHE A 54 -12.28 -5.53 10.37
N PHE A 55 -12.37 -4.26 10.00
CA PHE A 55 -12.50 -3.17 10.96
C PHE A 55 -13.86 -3.18 11.70
N ASN A 56 -14.88 -3.86 11.17
CA ASN A 56 -16.15 -4.08 11.85
C ASN A 56 -16.15 -5.28 12.80
N LEU A 57 -15.10 -6.10 12.83
CA LEU A 57 -14.97 -7.18 13.82
C LEU A 57 -14.93 -6.61 15.25
N PRO A 58 -15.38 -7.40 16.24
CA PRO A 58 -15.16 -7.08 17.65
C PRO A 58 -13.69 -6.84 17.95
N ILE A 59 -13.41 -5.96 18.91
CA ILE A 59 -12.01 -5.61 19.25
C ILE A 59 -11.20 -6.83 19.68
N GLU A 60 -11.83 -7.79 20.38
CA GLU A 60 -11.20 -9.03 20.83
C GLU A 60 -10.72 -9.90 19.64
N SER A 61 -11.49 -9.92 18.55
CA SER A 61 -11.11 -10.62 17.32
C SER A 61 -9.94 -9.90 16.63
N LYS A 62 -10.02 -8.59 16.47
CA LYS A 62 -8.94 -7.79 15.88
C LYS A 62 -7.62 -7.91 16.66
N MET A 63 -7.69 -7.94 18.00
CA MET A 63 -6.51 -8.02 18.87
C MET A 63 -5.73 -9.34 18.73
N LYS A 64 -6.31 -10.42 18.20
CA LYS A 64 -5.58 -11.65 17.88
C LYS A 64 -4.46 -11.40 16.86
N TYR A 65 -4.63 -10.43 15.99
CA TYR A 65 -3.73 -10.06 14.90
C TYR A 65 -2.79 -8.90 15.25
N HIS A 66 -2.76 -8.48 16.53
CA HIS A 66 -1.83 -7.46 17.00
C HIS A 66 -0.47 -8.09 17.33
N GLN A 67 0.54 -7.80 16.48
CA GLN A 67 1.91 -8.29 16.68
C GLN A 67 2.67 -7.41 17.70
N VAL A 68 2.64 -7.79 18.96
CA VAL A 68 3.37 -7.07 20.01
C VAL A 68 4.89 -7.13 19.76
N GLY A 69 5.55 -5.97 19.74
CA GLY A 69 6.99 -5.89 19.48
C GLY A 69 7.38 -5.87 18.00
N GLY A 70 6.43 -6.02 17.08
CA GLY A 70 6.65 -5.94 15.62
C GLY A 70 6.75 -4.53 15.06
N ALA A 71 6.83 -3.50 15.92
CA ALA A 71 6.86 -2.08 15.54
C ALA A 71 5.71 -1.71 14.56
N SER A 72 4.55 -2.31 14.71
CA SER A 72 3.35 -2.11 13.86
C SER A 72 3.61 -2.35 12.36
N GLN A 73 4.55 -3.21 12.02
CA GLN A 73 4.94 -3.43 10.61
C GLN A 73 4.06 -4.46 9.88
N ARG A 74 3.27 -5.24 10.61
CA ARG A 74 2.33 -6.24 10.09
C ARG A 74 1.14 -6.39 11.01
N GLY A 75 0.02 -6.84 10.38
CA GLY A 75 -1.19 -7.12 11.13
C GLY A 75 -1.89 -5.88 11.65
N TYR A 76 -2.65 -6.05 12.70
CA TYR A 76 -3.49 -5.03 13.28
C TYR A 76 -2.73 -4.14 14.28
N THR A 77 -2.93 -2.84 14.18
CA THR A 77 -2.50 -1.87 15.19
C THR A 77 -3.71 -1.16 15.76
N PRO A 78 -4.00 -1.32 17.07
CA PRO A 78 -5.16 -0.72 17.71
C PRO A 78 -5.00 0.78 17.96
N PHE A 79 -6.11 1.44 18.30
CA PHE A 79 -6.13 2.83 18.73
C PHE A 79 -5.15 3.08 19.86
N GLY A 80 -4.51 4.24 19.85
CA GLY A 80 -3.67 4.71 20.94
C GLY A 80 -2.26 4.10 21.02
N ILE A 81 -1.87 3.25 20.07
CA ILE A 81 -0.50 2.71 20.01
C ILE A 81 0.46 3.70 19.36
N GLU A 82 0.04 4.31 18.24
CA GLU A 82 0.89 5.29 17.57
C GLU A 82 0.70 6.69 18.15
N LYS A 83 1.81 7.41 18.17
CA LYS A 83 1.88 8.78 18.62
C LYS A 83 2.85 9.55 17.75
N ALA A 84 2.41 10.69 17.21
CA ALA A 84 3.29 11.57 16.46
C ALA A 84 4.42 12.11 17.37
N VAL A 85 5.58 12.32 16.79
CA VAL A 85 6.72 12.93 17.48
C VAL A 85 6.29 14.28 18.06
N ASN A 86 6.51 14.47 19.37
CA ASN A 86 6.10 15.66 20.15
C ASN A 86 4.59 15.84 20.36
N SER A 87 3.74 14.86 20.04
CA SER A 87 2.33 14.90 20.42
C SER A 87 2.14 14.52 21.89
N LEU A 88 1.19 15.16 22.59
CA LEU A 88 0.80 14.77 23.95
C LEU A 88 -0.22 13.64 23.95
N SER A 89 -0.98 13.49 22.86
CA SER A 89 -2.03 12.49 22.73
C SER A 89 -1.69 11.46 21.64
N PRO A 90 -2.09 10.18 21.81
CA PRO A 90 -1.95 9.18 20.79
C PRO A 90 -2.88 9.47 19.60
N ASP A 91 -2.55 8.91 18.44
CA ASP A 91 -3.36 9.00 17.24
C ASP A 91 -4.69 8.27 17.41
N GLN A 92 -5.77 8.91 16.98
CA GLN A 92 -7.11 8.34 16.98
C GLN A 92 -7.36 7.55 15.69
N LYS A 93 -6.52 6.54 15.47
CA LYS A 93 -6.60 5.64 14.30
C LYS A 93 -6.31 4.20 14.71
N GLU A 94 -6.90 3.27 13.99
CA GLU A 94 -6.51 1.87 13.93
C GLU A 94 -6.16 1.53 12.49
N PHE A 95 -5.31 0.56 12.26
CA PHE A 95 -4.92 0.19 10.91
C PHE A 95 -4.44 -1.25 10.80
N TRP A 96 -4.42 -1.74 9.57
CA TRP A 96 -3.84 -3.00 9.17
C TRP A 96 -2.64 -2.77 8.26
N HIS A 97 -1.51 -3.34 8.63
CA HIS A 97 -0.33 -3.35 7.77
C HIS A 97 -0.19 -4.69 7.06
N HIS A 98 -0.15 -4.62 5.73
CA HIS A 98 0.10 -5.74 4.85
C HIS A 98 1.37 -5.49 4.06
N GLY A 99 2.20 -6.49 3.86
CA GLY A 99 3.47 -6.29 3.19
C GLY A 99 3.86 -7.45 2.30
N ARG A 100 5.07 -7.40 1.80
CA ARG A 100 5.62 -8.42 0.94
C ARG A 100 5.63 -9.79 1.62
N SER A 101 5.14 -10.82 0.92
CA SER A 101 5.15 -12.20 1.41
C SER A 101 6.37 -13.00 0.94
N ASN A 102 6.97 -12.64 -0.24
CA ASN A 102 8.14 -13.32 -0.80
C ASN A 102 9.41 -12.49 -0.59
N TRP A 103 10.18 -12.85 0.42
CA TRP A 103 11.47 -12.23 0.70
C TRP A 103 12.61 -12.99 0.04
N HIS A 104 13.71 -12.28 -0.26
CA HIS A 104 14.98 -12.93 -0.61
C HIS A 104 15.43 -13.80 0.57
N GLU A 105 16.02 -14.98 0.31
CA GLU A 105 16.38 -15.99 1.30
C GLU A 105 17.07 -15.43 2.55
N LYS A 106 18.00 -14.49 2.39
CA LYS A 106 18.72 -13.88 3.51
C LYS A 106 17.83 -13.09 4.49
N TYR A 107 16.60 -12.79 4.11
CA TYR A 107 15.66 -12.00 4.91
C TYR A 107 14.50 -12.84 5.48
N ILE A 108 14.24 -14.06 5.00
CA ILE A 108 13.07 -14.89 5.37
C ILE A 108 12.87 -14.95 6.89
N ASN A 109 13.94 -15.18 7.65
CA ASN A 109 13.85 -15.30 9.12
C ASN A 109 14.03 -13.98 9.87
N ARG A 110 14.07 -12.84 9.17
CA ARG A 110 14.33 -11.53 9.77
C ARG A 110 13.19 -10.54 9.51
N MET A 111 12.31 -10.86 8.58
CA MET A 111 11.23 -9.98 8.18
C MET A 111 9.90 -10.51 8.71
N PRO A 112 9.01 -9.63 9.17
CA PRO A 112 7.70 -10.04 9.63
C PRO A 112 6.88 -10.63 8.47
N THR A 113 6.07 -11.62 8.78
CA THR A 113 5.14 -12.28 7.85
C THR A 113 3.76 -11.65 7.94
N ASN A 114 3.00 -11.72 6.84
CA ASN A 114 1.57 -11.44 6.90
C ASN A 114 0.87 -12.57 7.67
N GLU A 115 -0.25 -12.23 8.28
CA GLU A 115 -1.16 -13.19 8.90
C GLU A 115 -2.47 -13.23 8.12
N ASP A 116 -3.08 -14.41 8.03
CA ASP A 116 -4.44 -14.52 7.51
C ASP A 116 -5.43 -14.20 8.64
N VAL A 117 -6.65 -13.84 8.28
CA VAL A 117 -7.73 -13.50 9.23
C VAL A 117 -8.75 -14.62 9.19
N ASP A 118 -8.77 -15.46 10.24
CA ASP A 118 -9.62 -16.66 10.33
C ASP A 118 -11.11 -16.36 10.13
N GLU A 119 -11.55 -15.18 10.57
CA GLU A 119 -12.94 -14.75 10.48
C GLU A 119 -13.35 -14.31 9.07
N ILE A 120 -12.39 -14.09 8.14
CA ILE A 120 -12.65 -13.50 6.81
C ILE A 120 -11.93 -14.32 5.74
N LYS A 121 -12.70 -15.07 4.96
CA LYS A 121 -12.15 -15.92 3.90
C LYS A 121 -11.38 -15.11 2.85
N PHE A 122 -10.25 -15.65 2.43
CA PHE A 122 -9.40 -15.09 1.38
C PHE A 122 -8.81 -13.70 1.70
N PHE A 123 -8.77 -13.31 2.98
CA PHE A 123 -8.27 -12.00 3.40
C PHE A 123 -6.81 -11.80 2.96
N ASP A 124 -5.88 -12.65 3.42
CA ASP A 124 -4.46 -12.55 3.08
C ASP A 124 -4.22 -12.74 1.56
N GLU A 125 -4.90 -13.70 0.93
CA GLU A 125 -4.76 -13.96 -0.51
C GLU A 125 -5.12 -12.74 -1.35
N THR A 126 -6.25 -12.10 -1.05
CA THR A 126 -6.75 -10.93 -1.79
C THR A 126 -5.84 -9.72 -1.59
N LEU A 127 -5.38 -9.48 -0.35
CA LEU A 127 -4.43 -8.41 -0.07
C LEU A 127 -3.08 -8.65 -0.73
N ASN A 128 -2.59 -9.89 -0.73
CA ASN A 128 -1.36 -10.28 -1.43
C ASN A 128 -1.45 -10.06 -2.95
N SER A 129 -2.61 -10.33 -3.56
CA SER A 129 -2.84 -10.07 -4.98
C SER A 129 -2.70 -8.58 -5.29
N LEU A 130 -3.43 -7.73 -4.58
CA LEU A 130 -3.33 -6.27 -4.76
C LEU A 130 -1.90 -5.76 -4.47
N PHE A 131 -1.24 -6.29 -3.43
CA PHE A 131 0.13 -5.91 -3.11
C PHE A 131 1.09 -6.17 -4.28
N LYS A 132 1.01 -7.34 -4.94
CA LYS A 132 1.83 -7.68 -6.10
C LYS A 132 1.60 -6.72 -7.27
N ASP A 133 0.34 -6.40 -7.54
CA ASP A 133 -0.03 -5.50 -8.62
C ASP A 133 0.48 -4.07 -8.35
N LEU A 134 0.36 -3.59 -7.11
CA LEU A 134 0.89 -2.29 -6.70
C LEU A 134 2.42 -2.26 -6.68
N ASP A 135 3.11 -3.35 -6.29
CA ASP A 135 4.58 -3.47 -6.35
C ASP A 135 5.07 -3.38 -7.80
N PHE A 136 4.38 -4.04 -8.74
CA PHE A 136 4.67 -3.95 -10.16
C PHE A 136 4.46 -2.52 -10.69
N LEU A 137 3.32 -1.92 -10.40
CA LEU A 137 3.02 -0.54 -10.78
C LEU A 137 4.03 0.44 -10.19
N GLY A 138 4.38 0.28 -8.92
CA GLY A 138 5.38 1.11 -8.24
C GLY A 138 6.75 1.05 -8.93
N LYS A 139 7.20 -0.14 -9.31
CA LYS A 139 8.45 -0.31 -10.08
C LYS A 139 8.41 0.38 -11.44
N LYS A 140 7.26 0.29 -12.12
CA LYS A 140 7.06 1.00 -13.40
C LYS A 140 7.16 2.52 -13.21
N ILE A 141 6.54 3.07 -12.17
CA ILE A 141 6.62 4.50 -11.85
C ILE A 141 8.07 4.90 -11.52
N LEU A 142 8.77 4.11 -10.72
CA LEU A 142 10.18 4.36 -10.39
C LEU A 142 11.06 4.37 -11.64
N SER A 143 10.76 3.53 -12.65
CA SER A 143 11.49 3.55 -13.93
C SER A 143 11.29 4.86 -14.70
N TYR A 144 10.09 5.45 -14.68
CA TYR A 144 9.86 6.76 -15.28
C TYR A 144 10.59 7.88 -14.52
N ILE A 145 10.60 7.82 -13.18
CA ILE A 145 11.33 8.78 -12.36
C ILE A 145 12.84 8.68 -12.66
N SER A 146 13.39 7.47 -12.71
CA SER A 146 14.79 7.26 -13.10
C SER A 146 15.11 7.84 -14.47
N LEU A 147 14.23 7.63 -15.46
CA LEU A 147 14.41 8.18 -16.81
C LEU A 147 14.36 9.73 -16.83
N PHE A 148 13.62 10.35 -15.92
CA PHE A 148 13.57 11.81 -15.79
C PHE A 148 14.85 12.38 -15.18
N LEU A 149 15.45 11.63 -14.24
CA LEU A 149 16.66 12.06 -13.53
C LEU A 149 17.96 11.85 -14.32
N GLY A 150 17.94 11.03 -15.37
CA GLY A 150 19.10 10.64 -16.19
C GLY A 150 19.65 9.32 -15.70
#